data_a3008e52f3ba6484c43c7bfa9f7b3045
#
_entry.id   a3008e52f3ba6484c43c7bfa9f7b3045
#
_cell.length_a   1.000
_cell.length_b   1.000
_cell.length_c   1.000
_cell.angle_alpha   90.00
_cell.angle_beta   90.00
_cell.angle_gamma   90.00
#
_symmetry.space_group_name_H-M   'P 1'
#
loop_
_entity.id
_entity.type
_entity.pdbx_description
1 polymer ?
#
loop_
_entity_poly.entity_id
_entity_poly.type
_entity_poly.pdbx_seq_one_letter_code
_entity_poly.pdbx_strand_id
1 'polypeptide(L)'
;MWISTLKDNSTRLAYRKICWRVIFFIDTMANKESRSIQEQIDLLKHRGMIIEDEEFAHLHLSHISYYRLKGYWWDMQTDKERHIFKNDANFKDVIARYFFDKELRLILFDAIEAIEIALRTKMIYHLSQSYGGLYYMDKGLFNNEELQQQHIHDLMGEFMRSSEIFIKDYKCKYGVWE
;
A
#
# COMPACT_ATOMS: atom_id res chain seq x y z
N MET A 1 -6.89 14.86 6.53
CA MET A 1 -6.74 14.40 5.15
C MET A 1 -6.30 12.94 5.01
N TRP A 2 -5.80 12.29 6.04
CA TRP A 2 -5.40 10.87 6.02
C TRP A 2 -6.52 9.89 6.41
N ILE A 3 -7.64 10.39 6.86
CA ILE A 3 -8.68 9.60 7.54
C ILE A 3 -9.76 9.06 6.60
N SER A 4 -10.04 9.72 5.48
CA SER A 4 -11.03 9.29 4.50
C SER A 4 -10.54 8.22 3.53
N THR A 5 -9.22 8.11 3.37
CA THR A 5 -8.59 7.30 2.30
C THR A 5 -8.47 5.80 2.61
N LEU A 6 -8.70 5.38 3.86
CA LEU A 6 -8.46 3.99 4.28
C LEU A 6 -9.71 3.12 4.41
N LYS A 7 -10.90 3.68 4.22
CA LYS A 7 -12.16 2.95 4.42
C LYS A 7 -12.65 2.14 3.22
N ASP A 8 -12.08 2.35 2.06
CA ASP A 8 -12.54 1.67 0.86
C ASP A 8 -11.51 0.64 0.40
N ASN A 9 -11.95 -0.61 0.25
CA ASN A 9 -11.21 -1.65 -0.46
C ASN A 9 -10.75 -1.18 -1.84
N SER A 10 -11.45 -0.21 -2.44
CA SER A 10 -11.07 0.45 -3.69
C SER A 10 -9.80 1.28 -3.53
N THR A 11 -9.60 1.92 -2.39
CA THR A 11 -8.39 2.75 -2.13
C THR A 11 -7.17 1.88 -1.82
N ARG A 12 -7.33 0.80 -1.05
CA ARG A 12 -6.28 -0.23 -0.89
C ARG A 12 -5.90 -0.85 -2.25
N LEU A 13 -6.89 -1.13 -3.09
CA LEU A 13 -6.71 -1.57 -4.47
C LEU A 13 -6.09 -0.46 -5.36
N ALA A 14 -6.43 0.81 -5.15
CA ALA A 14 -5.88 1.93 -5.89
C ALA A 14 -4.40 2.17 -5.56
N TYR A 15 -4.00 2.15 -4.27
CA TYR A 15 -2.57 2.22 -3.89
C TYR A 15 -1.78 1.03 -4.41
N ARG A 16 -2.32 -0.18 -4.34
CA ARG A 16 -1.71 -1.35 -4.98
C ARG A 16 -1.62 -1.17 -6.50
N LYS A 17 -2.67 -0.67 -7.15
CA LYS A 17 -2.69 -0.41 -8.61
C LYS A 17 -1.72 0.69 -9.00
N ILE A 18 -1.58 1.76 -8.22
CA ILE A 18 -0.64 2.86 -8.50
C ILE A 18 0.80 2.36 -8.39
N CYS A 19 1.18 1.66 -7.33
CA CYS A 19 2.52 1.06 -7.21
C CYS A 19 2.82 0.11 -8.38
N TRP A 20 1.88 -0.75 -8.77
CA TRP A 20 2.07 -1.66 -9.90
C TRP A 20 2.14 -0.92 -11.23
N ARG A 21 1.32 0.11 -11.44
CA ARG A 21 1.35 0.93 -12.66
C ARG A 21 2.64 1.72 -12.78
N VAL A 22 3.17 2.25 -11.69
CA VAL A 22 4.45 2.97 -11.68
C VAL A 22 5.60 2.01 -11.98
N ILE A 23 5.64 0.82 -11.37
CA ILE A 23 6.65 -0.19 -11.65
C ILE A 23 6.57 -0.65 -13.10
N PHE A 24 5.38 -0.93 -13.61
CA PHE A 24 5.15 -1.33 -14.99
C PHE A 24 5.54 -0.21 -15.97
N PHE A 25 5.23 1.05 -15.64
CA PHE A 25 5.56 2.21 -16.46
C PHE A 25 7.07 2.47 -16.54
N ILE A 26 7.78 2.36 -15.40
CA ILE A 26 9.26 2.48 -15.35
C ILE A 26 9.91 1.37 -16.17
N ASP A 27 9.39 0.17 -16.14
CA ASP A 27 9.91 -0.96 -16.90
C ASP A 27 9.73 -0.77 -18.42
N THR A 28 8.59 -0.23 -18.82
CA THR A 28 8.30 0.12 -20.23
C THR A 28 9.17 1.28 -20.72
N MET A 29 9.47 2.26 -19.87
CA MET A 29 10.34 3.40 -20.21
C MET A 29 11.82 3.02 -20.34
N ALA A 30 12.25 1.95 -19.68
CA ALA A 30 13.64 1.52 -19.70
C ALA A 30 14.05 0.76 -21.00
N ASN A 31 13.10 0.56 -21.93
CA ASN A 31 13.30 -0.17 -23.19
C ASN A 31 14.02 -1.53 -23.01
N LYS A 32 13.73 -2.21 -21.90
CA LYS A 32 14.29 -3.52 -21.60
C LYS A 32 13.43 -4.59 -22.24
N GLU A 33 14.06 -5.47 -22.99
CA GLU A 33 13.39 -6.64 -23.55
C GLU A 33 12.79 -7.50 -22.43
N SER A 34 11.56 -7.97 -22.64
CA SER A 34 10.92 -8.89 -21.71
C SER A 34 11.65 -10.23 -21.72
N ARG A 35 11.98 -10.76 -20.55
CA ARG A 35 12.62 -12.08 -20.41
C ARG A 35 11.61 -13.11 -19.97
N SER A 36 11.68 -14.28 -20.57
CA SER A 36 10.97 -15.46 -20.09
C SER A 36 11.40 -15.82 -18.66
N ILE A 37 10.59 -16.60 -17.95
CA ILE A 37 10.93 -17.03 -16.58
C ILE A 37 12.22 -17.86 -16.58
N GLN A 38 12.41 -18.71 -17.60
CA GLN A 38 13.64 -19.49 -17.73
C GLN A 38 14.87 -18.60 -17.90
N GLU A 39 14.80 -17.58 -18.75
CA GLU A 39 15.90 -16.62 -18.93
C GLU A 39 16.18 -15.81 -17.64
N GLN A 40 15.17 -15.59 -16.80
CA GLN A 40 15.37 -14.95 -15.49
C GLN A 40 16.10 -15.91 -14.53
N ILE A 41 15.77 -17.18 -14.51
CA ILE A 41 16.45 -18.22 -13.71
C ILE A 41 17.92 -18.34 -14.15
N ASP A 42 18.15 -18.46 -15.46
CA ASP A 42 19.50 -18.57 -16.02
C ASP A 42 20.36 -17.34 -15.70
N LEU A 43 19.76 -16.16 -15.77
CA LEU A 43 20.40 -14.92 -15.39
C LEU A 43 20.80 -14.90 -13.91
N LEU A 44 19.91 -15.33 -13.00
CA LEU A 44 20.20 -15.39 -11.57
C LEU A 44 21.33 -16.37 -11.27
N LYS A 45 21.34 -17.55 -11.90
CA LYS A 45 22.43 -18.54 -11.79
C LYS A 45 23.74 -17.99 -12.32
N HIS A 46 23.71 -17.35 -13.49
CA HIS A 46 24.92 -16.73 -14.09
C HIS A 46 25.52 -15.65 -13.16
N ARG A 47 24.70 -14.97 -12.37
CA ARG A 47 25.13 -13.97 -11.38
C ARG A 47 25.58 -14.57 -10.04
N GLY A 48 25.57 -15.89 -9.91
CA GLY A 48 26.05 -16.61 -8.72
C GLY A 48 24.98 -16.94 -7.69
N MET A 49 23.67 -16.79 -8.00
CA MET A 49 22.61 -17.22 -7.09
C MET A 49 22.46 -18.74 -7.12
N ILE A 50 22.43 -19.38 -5.95
CA ILE A 50 22.21 -20.81 -5.81
C ILE A 50 20.71 -21.09 -6.02
N ILE A 51 20.39 -21.88 -7.04
CA ILE A 51 19.04 -22.35 -7.35
C ILE A 51 19.12 -23.88 -7.50
N GLU A 52 18.81 -24.59 -6.42
CA GLU A 52 18.85 -26.05 -6.38
C GLU A 52 17.64 -26.68 -7.06
N ASP A 53 16.48 -26.01 -6.94
CA ASP A 53 15.20 -26.45 -7.45
C ASP A 53 14.67 -25.43 -8.45
N GLU A 54 14.77 -25.76 -9.73
CA GLU A 54 14.30 -24.86 -10.82
C GLU A 54 12.77 -24.81 -10.90
N GLU A 55 12.07 -25.88 -10.57
CA GLU A 55 10.60 -25.89 -10.57
C GLU A 55 10.08 -24.95 -9.49
N PHE A 56 10.69 -24.98 -8.30
CA PHE A 56 10.41 -24.04 -7.22
C PHE A 56 10.67 -22.59 -7.66
N ALA A 57 11.80 -22.34 -8.33
CA ALA A 57 12.12 -20.99 -8.79
C ALA A 57 11.14 -20.53 -9.88
N HIS A 58 10.80 -21.39 -10.82
CA HIS A 58 9.84 -21.12 -11.88
C HIS A 58 8.45 -20.81 -11.32
N LEU A 59 7.96 -21.61 -10.37
CA LEU A 59 6.69 -21.39 -9.69
C LEU A 59 6.65 -19.98 -9.04
N HIS A 60 7.68 -19.62 -8.28
CA HIS A 60 7.68 -18.36 -7.56
C HIS A 60 7.87 -17.14 -8.49
N LEU A 61 8.72 -17.23 -9.51
CA LEU A 61 8.90 -16.16 -10.48
C LEU A 61 7.68 -15.97 -11.39
N SER A 62 6.87 -17.01 -11.60
CA SER A 62 5.60 -16.88 -12.35
C SER A 62 4.50 -16.13 -11.57
N HIS A 63 4.55 -16.17 -10.22
CA HIS A 63 3.56 -15.53 -9.36
C HIS A 63 4.06 -14.23 -8.70
N ILE A 64 5.39 -14.12 -8.52
CA ILE A 64 6.02 -12.96 -7.89
C ILE A 64 7.03 -12.39 -8.88
N SER A 65 6.81 -11.16 -9.36
CA SER A 65 7.70 -10.59 -10.39
C SER A 65 9.15 -10.52 -9.91
N TYR A 66 10.08 -10.71 -10.86
CA TYR A 66 11.51 -10.54 -10.65
C TYR A 66 11.87 -9.23 -9.93
N TYR A 67 11.26 -8.11 -10.34
CA TYR A 67 11.51 -6.80 -9.75
C TYR A 67 11.06 -6.71 -8.29
N ARG A 68 9.98 -7.39 -7.93
CA ARG A 68 9.55 -7.44 -6.53
C ARG A 68 10.52 -8.23 -5.67
N LEU A 69 11.04 -9.34 -6.18
CA LEU A 69 12.03 -10.15 -5.47
C LEU A 69 13.39 -9.45 -5.37
N LYS A 70 13.71 -8.56 -6.31
CA LYS A 70 14.97 -7.78 -6.31
C LYS A 70 15.21 -7.05 -4.98
N GLY A 71 14.16 -6.56 -4.32
CA GLY A 71 14.27 -5.91 -3.02
C GLY A 71 14.79 -6.82 -1.90
N TYR A 72 14.51 -8.13 -1.98
CA TYR A 72 14.83 -9.10 -0.93
C TYR A 72 16.21 -9.74 -1.08
N TRP A 73 16.88 -9.60 -2.22
CA TRP A 73 18.24 -10.07 -2.43
C TRP A 73 19.28 -8.97 -2.56
N TRP A 74 18.89 -7.71 -2.35
CA TRP A 74 19.80 -6.57 -2.52
C TRP A 74 21.05 -6.63 -1.63
N ASP A 75 20.91 -7.09 -0.39
CA ASP A 75 22.00 -7.29 0.57
C ASP A 75 22.80 -8.57 0.34
N MET A 76 22.29 -9.50 -0.47
CA MET A 76 22.96 -10.74 -0.85
C MET A 76 23.92 -10.54 -2.03
N GLN A 77 24.04 -9.34 -2.57
CA GLN A 77 24.96 -9.00 -3.66
C GLN A 77 26.30 -8.49 -3.11
N THR A 78 27.40 -9.02 -3.70
CA THR A 78 28.76 -8.51 -3.47
C THR A 78 29.03 -7.29 -4.34
N ASP A 79 28.63 -7.35 -5.62
CA ASP A 79 28.69 -6.23 -6.56
C ASP A 79 27.28 -5.85 -7.01
N LYS A 80 26.85 -4.65 -6.57
CA LYS A 80 25.51 -4.14 -6.86
C LYS A 80 25.36 -3.57 -8.26
N GLU A 81 26.45 -3.13 -8.88
CA GLU A 81 26.43 -2.60 -10.24
C GLU A 81 26.32 -3.73 -11.27
N ARG A 82 27.12 -4.77 -11.07
CA ARG A 82 27.11 -5.97 -11.92
C ARG A 82 26.08 -7.00 -11.49
N HIS A 83 25.43 -6.77 -10.35
CA HIS A 83 24.45 -7.69 -9.75
C HIS A 83 25.02 -9.09 -9.44
N ILE A 84 26.27 -9.18 -9.00
CA ILE A 84 26.90 -10.44 -8.63
C ILE A 84 26.54 -10.78 -7.20
N PHE A 85 26.10 -12.02 -6.98
CA PHE A 85 25.70 -12.52 -5.68
C PHE A 85 26.89 -13.03 -4.85
N LYS A 86 26.71 -13.08 -3.53
CA LYS A 86 27.62 -13.76 -2.61
C LYS A 86 27.55 -15.26 -2.81
N ASN A 87 28.60 -16.00 -2.42
CA ASN A 87 28.69 -17.45 -2.63
C ASN A 87 27.63 -18.26 -1.90
N ASP A 88 27.02 -17.69 -0.87
CA ASP A 88 25.96 -18.29 -0.04
C ASP A 88 24.54 -17.81 -0.40
N ALA A 89 24.41 -17.00 -1.44
CA ALA A 89 23.12 -16.45 -1.84
C ALA A 89 22.20 -17.52 -2.43
N ASN A 90 21.17 -17.91 -1.68
CA ASN A 90 20.23 -18.95 -2.08
C ASN A 90 18.85 -18.35 -2.41
N PHE A 91 18.25 -18.79 -3.50
CA PHE A 91 16.93 -18.33 -3.92
C PHE A 91 15.81 -18.69 -2.91
N LYS A 92 15.95 -19.83 -2.22
CA LYS A 92 15.01 -20.22 -1.15
C LYS A 92 14.96 -19.19 -0.03
N ASP A 93 16.10 -18.61 0.33
CA ASP A 93 16.17 -17.59 1.39
C ASP A 93 15.49 -16.28 0.95
N VAL A 94 15.58 -15.93 -0.33
CA VAL A 94 14.86 -14.80 -0.89
C VAL A 94 13.36 -14.98 -0.76
N ILE A 95 12.86 -16.16 -1.09
CA ILE A 95 11.44 -16.50 -0.99
C ILE A 95 10.99 -16.55 0.47
N ALA A 96 11.80 -17.10 1.37
CA ALA A 96 11.51 -17.10 2.80
C ALA A 96 11.40 -15.66 3.36
N ARG A 97 12.32 -14.76 2.99
CA ARG A 97 12.25 -13.33 3.36
C ARG A 97 11.00 -12.64 2.81
N TYR A 98 10.63 -12.95 1.57
CA TYR A 98 9.40 -12.40 0.97
C TYR A 98 8.14 -12.81 1.74
N PHE A 99 8.03 -14.08 2.13
CA PHE A 99 6.89 -14.55 2.91
C PHE A 99 6.90 -14.01 4.34
N PHE A 100 8.05 -13.97 4.99
CA PHE A 100 8.19 -13.34 6.30
C PHE A 100 7.72 -11.87 6.27
N ASP A 101 8.19 -11.08 5.31
CA ASP A 101 7.78 -9.69 5.15
C ASP A 101 6.27 -9.56 4.85
N LYS A 102 5.71 -10.50 4.09
CA LYS A 102 4.27 -10.54 3.82
C LYS A 102 3.47 -10.77 5.11
N GLU A 103 3.85 -11.74 5.92
CA GLU A 103 3.17 -12.05 7.18
C GLU A 103 3.33 -10.92 8.20
N LEU A 104 4.54 -10.38 8.32
CA LEU A 104 4.80 -9.23 9.19
C LEU A 104 3.93 -8.03 8.82
N ARG A 105 3.79 -7.74 7.54
CA ARG A 105 2.90 -6.65 7.09
C ARG A 105 1.44 -6.89 7.46
N LEU A 106 0.94 -8.12 7.37
CA LEU A 106 -0.43 -8.42 7.76
C LEU A 106 -0.68 -8.15 9.24
N ILE A 107 0.24 -8.57 10.10
CA ILE A 107 0.17 -8.32 11.55
C ILE A 107 0.25 -6.81 11.85
N LEU A 108 1.17 -6.10 11.19
CA LEU A 108 1.31 -4.65 11.37
C LEU A 108 0.07 -3.89 10.88
N PHE A 109 -0.54 -4.29 9.78
CA PHE A 109 -1.77 -3.64 9.29
C PHE A 109 -2.94 -3.84 10.24
N ASP A 110 -3.10 -5.03 10.82
CA ASP A 110 -4.12 -5.30 11.83
C ASP A 110 -3.93 -4.40 13.07
N ALA A 111 -2.69 -4.34 13.58
CA ALA A 111 -2.36 -3.47 14.71
C ALA A 111 -2.58 -1.97 14.41
N ILE A 112 -2.19 -1.51 13.22
CA ILE A 112 -2.37 -0.11 12.80
C ILE A 112 -3.87 0.21 12.67
N GLU A 113 -4.68 -0.70 12.13
CA GLU A 113 -6.14 -0.54 12.04
C GLU A 113 -6.77 -0.37 13.42
N ALA A 114 -6.39 -1.23 14.38
CA ALA A 114 -6.87 -1.12 15.76
C ALA A 114 -6.49 0.21 16.42
N ILE A 115 -5.26 0.67 16.24
CA ILE A 115 -4.78 1.96 16.75
C ILE A 115 -5.54 3.11 16.09
N GLU A 116 -5.73 3.07 14.77
CA GLU A 116 -6.44 4.10 14.02
C GLU A 116 -7.88 4.25 14.52
N ILE A 117 -8.61 3.14 14.69
CA ILE A 117 -9.98 3.15 15.18
C ILE A 117 -10.04 3.72 16.60
N ALA A 118 -9.15 3.26 17.48
CA ALA A 118 -9.10 3.74 18.86
C ALA A 118 -8.78 5.24 18.95
N LEU A 119 -7.81 5.70 18.17
CA LEU A 119 -7.41 7.11 18.12
C LEU A 119 -8.56 7.99 17.61
N ARG A 120 -9.18 7.58 16.50
CA ARG A 120 -10.32 8.28 15.90
C ARG A 120 -11.48 8.41 16.91
N THR A 121 -11.81 7.32 17.59
CA THR A 121 -12.88 7.29 18.59
C THR A 121 -12.58 8.24 19.75
N LYS A 122 -11.36 8.19 20.30
CA LYS A 122 -10.95 9.09 21.39
C LYS A 122 -10.92 10.55 20.96
N MET A 123 -10.42 10.85 19.78
CA MET A 123 -10.41 12.22 19.24
C MET A 123 -11.83 12.77 19.11
N ILE A 124 -12.74 12.03 18.49
CA ILE A 124 -14.13 12.44 18.33
C ILE A 124 -14.76 12.67 19.70
N TYR A 125 -14.58 11.72 20.62
CA TYR A 125 -15.16 11.82 21.96
C TYR A 125 -14.68 13.08 22.70
N HIS A 126 -13.37 13.27 22.82
CA HIS A 126 -12.83 14.39 23.58
C HIS A 126 -13.10 15.75 22.92
N LEU A 127 -12.98 15.83 21.60
CA LEU A 127 -13.25 17.08 20.88
C LEU A 127 -14.73 17.45 20.92
N SER A 128 -15.62 16.47 20.79
CA SER A 128 -17.06 16.70 20.89
C SER A 128 -17.48 17.14 22.30
N GLN A 129 -16.84 16.60 23.35
CA GLN A 129 -17.11 17.02 24.73
C GLN A 129 -16.63 18.46 25.01
N SER A 130 -15.50 18.86 24.41
CA SER A 130 -14.92 20.17 24.65
C SER A 130 -15.51 21.27 23.78
N TYR A 131 -15.86 20.96 22.53
CA TYR A 131 -16.22 21.95 21.49
C TYR A 131 -17.58 21.69 20.82
N GLY A 132 -18.30 20.64 21.24
CA GLY A 132 -19.58 20.25 20.63
C GLY A 132 -19.42 19.30 19.44
N GLY A 133 -20.57 18.69 19.03
CA GLY A 133 -20.58 17.65 17.98
C GLY A 133 -20.14 18.11 16.60
N LEU A 134 -20.23 19.40 16.31
CA LEU A 134 -19.85 20.00 15.02
C LEU A 134 -18.52 20.77 15.09
N TYR A 135 -17.65 20.43 16.04
CA TYR A 135 -16.36 21.12 16.26
C TYR A 135 -15.51 21.26 14.99
N TYR A 136 -15.60 20.29 14.08
CA TYR A 136 -14.85 20.31 12.82
C TYR A 136 -15.31 21.41 11.84
N MET A 137 -16.47 22.03 12.09
CA MET A 137 -16.96 23.19 11.32
C MET A 137 -16.42 24.52 11.86
N ASP A 138 -15.91 24.54 13.08
CA ASP A 138 -15.38 25.76 13.68
C ASP A 138 -13.95 26.03 13.18
N LYS A 139 -13.83 27.08 12.36
CA LYS A 139 -12.56 27.50 11.77
C LYS A 139 -11.51 27.91 12.81
N GLY A 140 -11.94 28.47 13.92
CA GLY A 140 -11.06 28.96 14.99
C GLY A 140 -10.26 27.86 15.69
N LEU A 141 -10.65 26.58 15.50
CA LEU A 141 -9.94 25.42 16.06
C LEU A 141 -8.80 24.92 15.16
N PHE A 142 -8.58 25.52 14.00
CA PHE A 142 -7.60 25.05 13.03
C PHE A 142 -6.57 26.13 12.71
N ASN A 143 -5.29 25.75 12.63
CA ASN A 143 -4.21 26.67 12.30
C ASN A 143 -4.24 27.18 10.85
N ASN A 144 -4.94 26.46 9.96
CA ASN A 144 -5.10 26.84 8.56
C ASN A 144 -6.57 26.73 8.19
N GLU A 145 -7.25 27.88 8.18
CA GLU A 145 -8.67 27.98 7.89
C GLU A 145 -9.02 27.63 6.44
N GLU A 146 -8.16 28.00 5.48
CA GLU A 146 -8.39 27.72 4.07
C GLU A 146 -8.35 26.19 3.81
N LEU A 147 -7.36 25.52 4.37
CA LEU A 147 -7.22 24.07 4.27
C LEU A 147 -8.40 23.35 4.94
N GLN A 148 -8.85 23.84 6.08
CA GLN A 148 -10.02 23.31 6.78
C GLN A 148 -11.28 23.44 5.90
N GLN A 149 -11.52 24.60 5.30
CA GLN A 149 -12.66 24.82 4.40
C GLN A 149 -12.61 23.89 3.18
N GLN A 150 -11.43 23.72 2.58
CA GLN A 150 -11.27 22.78 1.47
C GLN A 150 -11.61 21.34 1.89
N HIS A 151 -11.14 20.91 3.07
CA HIS A 151 -11.46 19.57 3.59
C HIS A 151 -12.95 19.38 3.85
N ILE A 152 -13.64 20.42 4.37
CA ILE A 152 -15.10 20.36 4.54
C ILE A 152 -15.81 20.25 3.20
N HIS A 153 -15.38 21.04 2.22
CA HIS A 153 -15.94 20.98 0.87
C HIS A 153 -15.77 19.58 0.25
N ASP A 154 -14.56 19.01 0.35
CA ASP A 154 -14.27 17.67 -0.15
C ASP A 154 -15.10 16.60 0.56
N LEU A 155 -15.23 16.69 1.90
CA LEU A 155 -16.06 15.79 2.71
C LEU A 155 -17.53 15.83 2.28
N MET A 156 -18.07 17.04 2.08
CA MET A 156 -19.43 17.22 1.59
C MET A 156 -19.62 16.63 0.19
N GLY A 157 -18.65 16.82 -0.69
CA GLY A 157 -18.65 16.23 -2.03
C GLY A 157 -18.64 14.69 -1.98
N GLU A 158 -17.85 14.08 -1.09
CA GLU A 158 -17.85 12.63 -0.87
C GLU A 158 -19.17 12.14 -0.27
N PHE A 159 -19.70 12.83 0.73
CA PHE A 159 -21.00 12.52 1.32
C PHE A 159 -22.12 12.53 0.27
N MET A 160 -22.16 13.54 -0.58
CA MET A 160 -23.18 13.65 -1.63
C MET A 160 -23.09 12.54 -2.68
N ARG A 161 -21.87 12.15 -3.08
CA ARG A 161 -21.62 11.07 -4.05
C ARG A 161 -21.75 9.65 -3.47
N SER A 162 -21.68 9.51 -2.15
CA SER A 162 -21.69 8.20 -1.51
C SER A 162 -22.98 7.44 -1.76
N SER A 163 -22.83 6.18 -2.15
CA SER A 163 -23.92 5.21 -2.34
C SER A 163 -24.09 4.22 -1.17
N GLU A 164 -23.30 4.39 -0.11
CA GLU A 164 -23.34 3.54 1.09
C GLU A 164 -24.72 3.56 1.74
N ILE A 165 -25.18 2.40 2.19
CA ILE A 165 -26.53 2.22 2.73
C ILE A 165 -26.81 3.17 3.89
N PHE A 166 -25.88 3.25 4.86
CA PHE A 166 -26.05 4.11 6.03
C PHE A 166 -26.06 5.61 5.67
N ILE A 167 -25.33 6.03 4.62
CA ILE A 167 -25.36 7.41 4.12
C ILE A 167 -26.71 7.71 3.46
N LYS A 168 -27.26 6.76 2.69
CA LYS A 168 -28.60 6.90 2.09
C LYS A 168 -29.67 7.04 3.17
N ASP A 169 -29.61 6.17 4.18
CA ASP A 169 -30.53 6.23 5.32
C ASP A 169 -30.41 7.55 6.08
N TYR A 170 -29.19 8.05 6.26
CA TYR A 170 -28.94 9.35 6.89
C TYR A 170 -29.52 10.51 6.09
N LYS A 171 -29.28 10.53 4.76
CA LYS A 171 -29.86 11.55 3.85
C LYS A 171 -31.38 11.52 3.87
N CYS A 172 -31.98 10.31 3.90
CA CYS A 172 -33.43 10.14 3.97
C CYS A 172 -34.00 10.65 5.30
N LYS A 173 -33.31 10.40 6.42
CA LYS A 173 -33.79 10.74 7.77
C LYS A 173 -33.64 12.22 8.10
N TYR A 174 -32.57 12.87 7.66
CA TYR A 174 -32.22 14.25 8.08
C TYR A 174 -32.35 15.28 6.96
N GLY A 175 -32.74 14.85 5.77
CA GLY A 175 -32.78 15.69 4.58
C GLY A 175 -31.39 15.91 3.97
N VAL A 176 -31.37 16.27 2.69
CA VAL A 176 -30.16 16.76 2.03
C VAL A 176 -30.03 18.21 2.44
N TRP A 177 -28.89 18.59 2.99
CA TRP A 177 -28.56 19.99 3.22
C TRP A 177 -28.42 20.67 1.85
N GLU A 178 -29.47 21.38 1.42
CA GLU A 178 -29.44 22.27 0.28
C GLU A 178 -28.59 23.51 0.57
#